data_99c663102502f5f54fd17a65e1ab8b1a
#
_entry.id   99c663102502f5f54fd17a65e1ab8b1a
#
_cell.length_a   1.000
_cell.length_b   1.000
_cell.length_c   1.000
_cell.angle_alpha   90.00
_cell.angle_beta   90.00
_cell.angle_gamma   90.00
#
_symmetry.space_group_name_H-M   'P 1'
#
loop_
_entity.id
_entity.type
_entity.pdbx_description
1 polymer ?
#
loop_
_entity_poly.entity_id
_entity_poly.type
_entity_poly.pdbx_seq_one_letter_code
_entity_poly.pdbx_strand_id
1 'polypeptide(L)'
;MQKYSTHKNSSGFTLIEMLIVIAIIAILASVAIPQFNQYKIRGYDAHSKQALKDMHLLCNAYWLDTDILQGCDLPIIKDTYYGFNQNTDVVATLPSSPLDSFCASAKHNSSPNTYSIDSAALISSGENCGGSVVTVPVE
;
A
#
# COMPACT_ATOMS: atom_id res chain seq x y z
N MET A 1 -23.91 -72.21 -6.65
CA MET A 1 -23.43 -70.92 -6.07
C MET A 1 -23.64 -69.82 -7.11
N GLN A 2 -24.67 -69.01 -6.93
CA GLN A 2 -24.97 -67.83 -7.81
C GLN A 2 -24.22 -66.61 -7.27
N LYS A 3 -23.29 -66.08 -8.07
CA LYS A 3 -22.65 -64.80 -7.77
C LYS A 3 -23.62 -63.67 -8.10
N TYR A 4 -24.11 -62.97 -7.07
CA TYR A 4 -24.80 -61.69 -7.27
C TYR A 4 -23.79 -60.61 -7.62
N SER A 5 -23.86 -60.12 -8.85
CA SER A 5 -23.11 -58.97 -9.31
C SER A 5 -23.91 -57.71 -8.88
N THR A 6 -23.46 -57.00 -7.89
CA THR A 6 -23.98 -55.69 -7.52
C THR A 6 -23.49 -54.65 -8.53
N HIS A 7 -24.37 -54.23 -9.44
CA HIS A 7 -24.17 -53.04 -10.28
C HIS A 7 -24.15 -51.82 -9.38
N LYS A 8 -22.97 -51.27 -9.14
CA LYS A 8 -22.84 -49.90 -8.61
C LYS A 8 -23.29 -48.95 -9.71
N ASN A 9 -24.46 -48.30 -9.49
CA ASN A 9 -24.85 -47.14 -10.29
C ASN A 9 -23.87 -46.00 -10.01
N SER A 10 -22.88 -45.81 -10.86
CA SER A 10 -22.05 -44.61 -10.91
C SER A 10 -22.84 -43.54 -11.69
N SER A 11 -23.58 -42.68 -10.98
CA SER A 11 -24.14 -41.46 -11.58
C SER A 11 -23.00 -40.48 -11.87
N GLY A 12 -22.67 -40.31 -13.12
CA GLY A 12 -21.72 -39.28 -13.57
C GLY A 12 -22.43 -37.94 -13.78
N PHE A 13 -21.68 -36.84 -13.70
CA PHE A 13 -22.18 -35.49 -13.99
C PHE A 13 -22.56 -35.38 -15.49
N THR A 14 -23.64 -34.64 -15.74
CA THR A 14 -24.03 -34.31 -17.11
C THR A 14 -23.17 -33.17 -17.67
N LEU A 15 -23.01 -33.12 -19.00
CA LEU A 15 -22.27 -32.07 -19.67
C LEU A 15 -22.90 -30.69 -19.43
N ILE A 16 -24.23 -30.64 -19.37
CA ILE A 16 -24.96 -29.39 -19.11
C ILE A 16 -24.77 -28.87 -17.68
N GLU A 17 -24.67 -29.75 -16.67
CA GLU A 17 -24.37 -29.33 -15.28
C GLU A 17 -23.00 -28.67 -15.18
N MET A 18 -21.99 -29.20 -15.87
CA MET A 18 -20.67 -28.57 -15.90
C MET A 18 -20.70 -27.25 -16.66
N LEU A 19 -21.45 -27.16 -17.77
CA LEU A 19 -21.54 -25.96 -18.58
C LEU A 19 -22.17 -24.79 -17.83
N ILE A 20 -23.22 -25.05 -17.05
CA ILE A 20 -23.87 -24.01 -16.22
C ILE A 20 -22.90 -23.52 -15.14
N VAL A 21 -22.16 -24.40 -14.49
CA VAL A 21 -21.21 -24.03 -13.45
C VAL A 21 -20.11 -23.13 -13.97
N ILE A 22 -19.47 -23.47 -15.07
CA ILE A 22 -18.42 -22.62 -15.66
C ILE A 22 -18.97 -21.30 -16.18
N ALA A 23 -20.20 -21.26 -16.69
CA ALA A 23 -20.85 -20.02 -17.09
C ALA A 23 -21.06 -19.06 -15.92
N ILE A 24 -21.53 -19.55 -14.77
CA ILE A 24 -21.71 -18.76 -13.55
C ILE A 24 -20.36 -18.24 -13.03
N ILE A 25 -19.34 -19.12 -12.99
CA ILE A 25 -17.98 -18.72 -12.55
C ILE A 25 -17.41 -17.62 -13.46
N ALA A 26 -17.60 -17.73 -14.78
CA ALA A 26 -17.12 -16.75 -15.73
C ALA A 26 -17.76 -15.36 -15.51
N ILE A 27 -19.07 -15.31 -15.22
CA ILE A 27 -19.77 -14.06 -14.91
C ILE A 27 -19.24 -13.46 -13.61
N LEU A 28 -19.09 -14.24 -12.54
CA LEU A 28 -18.60 -13.77 -11.26
C LEU A 28 -17.14 -13.30 -11.38
N ALA A 29 -16.29 -14.03 -12.09
CA ALA A 29 -14.90 -13.67 -12.30
C ALA A 29 -14.74 -12.35 -13.06
N SER A 30 -15.62 -12.05 -14.02
CA SER A 30 -15.55 -10.81 -14.81
C SER A 30 -15.67 -9.54 -13.95
N VAL A 31 -16.41 -9.60 -12.86
CA VAL A 31 -16.58 -8.49 -11.90
C VAL A 31 -15.49 -8.52 -10.81
N ALA A 32 -15.12 -9.70 -10.34
CA ALA A 32 -14.20 -9.86 -9.21
C ALA A 32 -12.76 -9.42 -9.55
N ILE A 33 -12.26 -9.71 -10.75
CA ILE A 33 -10.86 -9.44 -11.13
C ILE A 33 -10.52 -7.94 -11.10
N PRO A 34 -11.28 -7.01 -11.72
CA PRO A 34 -10.94 -5.59 -11.68
C PRO A 34 -10.99 -5.02 -10.26
N GLN A 35 -11.94 -5.47 -9.43
CA GLN A 35 -12.06 -5.06 -8.03
C GLN A 35 -10.84 -5.50 -7.22
N PHE A 36 -10.37 -6.72 -7.41
CA PHE A 36 -9.21 -7.25 -6.70
C PHE A 36 -7.94 -6.42 -6.95
N ASN A 37 -7.71 -5.96 -8.19
CA ASN A 37 -6.57 -5.10 -8.51
C ASN A 37 -6.60 -3.77 -7.76
N GLN A 38 -7.78 -3.16 -7.62
CA GLN A 38 -7.94 -1.93 -6.84
C GLN A 38 -7.65 -2.16 -5.35
N TYR A 39 -8.09 -3.28 -4.78
CA TYR A 39 -7.78 -3.62 -3.39
C TYR A 39 -6.28 -3.83 -3.16
N LYS A 40 -5.58 -4.46 -4.10
CA LYS A 40 -4.11 -4.61 -4.03
C LYS A 40 -3.41 -3.25 -4.01
N ILE A 41 -3.78 -2.33 -4.89
CA ILE A 41 -3.22 -0.97 -4.94
C ILE A 41 -3.44 -0.25 -3.60
N ARG A 42 -4.65 -0.33 -3.03
CA ARG A 42 -4.93 0.27 -1.71
C ARG A 42 -4.06 -0.33 -0.60
N GLY A 43 -3.79 -1.64 -0.65
CA GLY A 43 -2.86 -2.31 0.26
C GLY A 43 -1.43 -1.78 0.13
N TYR A 44 -0.93 -1.61 -1.09
CA TYR A 44 0.38 -1.03 -1.35
C TYR A 44 0.47 0.43 -0.89
N ASP A 45 -0.59 1.21 -1.13
CA ASP A 45 -0.69 2.60 -0.68
C ASP A 45 -0.66 2.71 0.85
N ALA A 46 -1.24 1.74 1.55
CA ALA A 46 -1.20 1.70 3.01
C ALA A 46 0.24 1.56 3.55
N HIS A 47 1.11 0.77 2.90
CA HIS A 47 2.53 0.68 3.26
C HIS A 47 3.27 2.02 3.07
N SER A 48 2.98 2.74 1.98
CA SER A 48 3.55 4.07 1.75
C SER A 48 3.13 5.07 2.84
N LYS A 49 1.83 5.08 3.17
CA LYS A 49 1.29 5.96 4.23
C LYS A 49 1.82 5.60 5.62
N GLN A 50 2.05 4.32 5.89
CA GLN A 50 2.66 3.88 7.15
C GLN A 50 4.09 4.40 7.25
N ALA A 51 4.91 4.24 6.20
CA ALA A 51 6.27 4.74 6.19
C ALA A 51 6.34 6.26 6.42
N LEU A 52 5.40 7.03 5.85
CA LEU A 52 5.29 8.47 6.07
C LEU A 52 5.02 8.83 7.53
N LYS A 53 4.09 8.12 8.17
CA LYS A 53 3.77 8.33 9.59
C LYS A 53 4.95 7.98 10.49
N ASP A 54 5.64 6.89 10.18
CA ASP A 54 6.82 6.47 10.93
C ASP A 54 7.95 7.49 10.80
N MET A 55 8.20 8.03 9.59
CA MET A 55 9.19 9.10 9.39
C MET A 55 8.83 10.35 10.19
N HIS A 56 7.59 10.79 10.15
CA HIS A 56 7.13 11.96 10.91
C HIS A 56 7.28 11.74 12.42
N LEU A 57 6.88 10.57 12.93
CA LEU A 57 7.00 10.22 14.35
C LEU A 57 8.44 10.20 14.81
N LEU A 58 9.35 9.59 14.05
CA LEU A 58 10.76 9.47 14.42
C LEU A 58 11.50 10.80 14.29
N CYS A 59 11.16 11.64 13.31
CA CYS A 59 11.68 13.01 13.27
C CYS A 59 11.19 13.85 14.44
N ASN A 60 9.93 13.70 14.88
CA ASN A 60 9.47 14.35 16.11
C ASN A 60 10.26 13.89 17.33
N ALA A 61 10.57 12.60 17.47
CA ALA A 61 11.42 12.10 18.54
C ALA A 61 12.83 12.71 18.47
N TYR A 62 13.41 12.80 17.27
CA TYR A 62 14.70 13.42 17.05
C TYR A 62 14.72 14.90 17.49
N TRP A 63 13.70 15.69 17.14
CA TRP A 63 13.60 17.09 17.53
C TRP A 63 13.38 17.29 19.03
N LEU A 64 12.71 16.36 19.71
CA LEU A 64 12.60 16.37 21.16
C LEU A 64 13.94 16.12 21.87
N ASP A 65 14.78 15.28 21.25
CA ASP A 65 16.10 14.94 21.79
C ASP A 65 17.18 16.01 21.49
N THR A 66 16.96 16.79 20.41
CA THR A 66 17.96 17.76 19.91
C THR A 66 17.41 19.19 19.92
N ASP A 67 16.93 19.67 18.78
CA ASP A 67 16.34 20.99 18.58
C ASP A 67 15.43 20.96 17.37
N ILE A 68 14.31 21.66 17.43
CA ILE A 68 13.31 21.77 16.34
C ILE A 68 13.87 22.44 15.08
N LEU A 69 14.95 23.19 15.18
CA LEU A 69 15.66 23.86 14.08
C LEU A 69 16.65 22.93 13.36
N GLN A 70 16.98 21.78 13.97
CA GLN A 70 17.87 20.80 13.34
C GLN A 70 17.18 20.09 12.18
N GLY A 71 17.95 19.82 11.11
CA GLY A 71 17.43 19.04 9.98
C GLY A 71 17.28 17.57 10.35
N CYS A 72 16.08 17.01 10.17
CA CYS A 72 15.85 15.56 10.23
C CYS A 72 15.90 14.98 8.84
N ASP A 73 16.60 13.86 8.64
CA ASP A 73 16.73 13.15 7.37
C ASP A 73 16.72 11.62 7.55
N LEU A 74 16.70 10.89 6.43
CA LEU A 74 16.66 9.42 6.45
C LEU A 74 17.85 8.78 7.18
N PRO A 75 19.12 9.21 6.99
CA PRO A 75 20.25 8.66 7.73
C PRO A 75 20.08 8.75 9.25
N ILE A 76 19.60 9.88 9.75
CA ILE A 76 19.38 10.11 11.19
C ILE A 76 18.35 9.13 11.74
N ILE A 77 17.17 9.02 11.13
CA ILE A 77 16.12 8.16 11.65
C ILE A 77 16.36 6.67 11.41
N LYS A 78 17.22 6.32 10.45
CA LYS A 78 17.67 4.92 10.23
C LYS A 78 18.72 4.46 11.21
N ASP A 79 19.32 5.36 11.99
CA ASP A 79 20.22 4.98 13.05
C ASP A 79 19.53 4.02 14.03
N THR A 80 20.31 3.14 14.66
CA THR A 80 19.82 2.14 15.61
C THR A 80 19.06 2.73 16.78
N TYR A 81 19.31 3.99 17.11
CA TYR A 81 18.64 4.70 18.20
C TYR A 81 17.16 4.98 17.86
N TYR A 82 16.87 5.46 16.65
CA TYR A 82 15.50 5.75 16.21
C TYR A 82 14.85 4.55 15.52
N GLY A 83 15.64 3.72 14.82
CA GLY A 83 15.24 2.41 14.33
C GLY A 83 14.22 2.42 13.19
N PHE A 84 14.25 3.43 12.32
CA PHE A 84 13.38 3.45 11.15
C PHE A 84 13.63 2.26 10.24
N ASN A 85 12.62 1.41 10.11
CA ASN A 85 12.63 0.26 9.22
C ASN A 85 11.39 0.27 8.34
N GLN A 86 11.58 0.43 7.06
CA GLN A 86 10.50 0.43 6.07
C GLN A 86 10.49 -0.87 5.27
N ASN A 87 9.34 -1.19 4.68
CA ASN A 87 9.24 -2.24 3.68
C ASN A 87 10.20 -1.95 2.51
N THR A 88 10.94 -2.97 2.05
CA THR A 88 11.91 -2.86 0.95
C THR A 88 11.30 -2.40 -0.37
N ASP A 89 9.98 -2.62 -0.54
CA ASP A 89 9.23 -2.19 -1.72
C ASP A 89 8.72 -0.75 -1.64
N VAL A 90 8.96 -0.06 -0.52
CA VAL A 90 8.60 1.36 -0.36
C VAL A 90 9.84 2.21 -0.56
N VAL A 91 9.79 3.10 -1.54
CA VAL A 91 10.78 4.16 -1.74
C VAL A 91 10.34 5.38 -0.94
N ALA A 92 11.13 5.75 0.05
CA ALA A 92 10.90 6.91 0.89
C ALA A 92 11.93 8.00 0.61
N THR A 93 11.49 9.24 0.55
CA THR A 93 12.33 10.43 0.38
C THR A 93 12.05 11.37 1.56
N LEU A 94 13.09 11.73 2.27
CA LEU A 94 13.05 12.65 3.39
C LEU A 94 14.21 13.65 3.23
N PRO A 95 13.96 14.83 2.64
CA PRO A 95 14.94 15.91 2.60
C PRO A 95 15.23 16.41 4.02
N SER A 96 16.49 16.71 4.31
CA SER A 96 16.86 17.28 5.61
C SER A 96 16.16 18.60 5.84
N SER A 97 15.29 18.66 6.82
CA SER A 97 14.45 19.82 7.10
C SER A 97 14.15 19.95 8.60
N PRO A 98 14.04 21.19 9.10
CA PRO A 98 13.55 21.44 10.45
C PRO A 98 12.05 21.17 10.56
N LEU A 99 11.51 21.19 11.78
CA LEU A 99 10.11 20.83 12.08
C LEU A 99 9.09 21.62 11.26
N ASP A 100 9.27 22.92 11.12
CA ASP A 100 8.31 23.83 10.49
C ASP A 100 8.17 23.63 8.96
N SER A 101 9.25 23.15 8.31
CA SER A 101 9.30 22.86 6.88
C SER A 101 9.38 21.37 6.57
N PHE A 102 9.07 20.51 7.55
CA PHE A 102 9.11 19.07 7.37
C PHE A 102 8.20 18.61 6.25
N CYS A 103 8.75 17.82 5.35
CA CYS A 103 8.02 17.17 4.29
C CYS A 103 8.73 15.88 3.87
N ALA A 104 8.00 14.79 3.84
CA ALA A 104 8.48 13.50 3.36
C ALA A 104 7.56 12.95 2.29
N SER A 105 8.09 12.16 1.37
CA SER A 105 7.31 11.43 0.38
C SER A 105 7.62 9.95 0.38
N ALA A 106 6.63 9.14 0.01
CA ALA A 106 6.79 7.70 -0.09
C ALA A 106 5.92 7.11 -1.20
N LYS A 107 6.45 6.09 -1.86
CA LYS A 107 5.79 5.35 -2.92
C LYS A 107 6.11 3.88 -2.81
N HIS A 108 5.11 3.02 -2.96
CA HIS A 108 5.33 1.57 -3.10
C HIS A 108 5.62 1.23 -4.56
N ASN A 109 6.60 0.37 -4.84
CA ASN A 109 7.03 0.00 -6.20
C ASN A 109 5.90 -0.59 -7.06
N SER A 110 4.93 -1.28 -6.42
CA SER A 110 3.78 -1.89 -7.10
C SER A 110 2.52 -0.99 -7.11
N SER A 111 2.62 0.28 -6.69
CA SER A 111 1.53 1.25 -6.77
C SER A 111 1.89 2.40 -7.72
N PRO A 112 0.94 2.91 -8.52
CA PRO A 112 1.15 4.12 -9.29
C PRO A 112 1.17 5.40 -8.43
N ASN A 113 0.67 5.32 -7.19
CA ASN A 113 0.43 6.47 -6.34
C ASN A 113 1.65 6.80 -5.49
N THR A 114 1.93 8.10 -5.38
CA THR A 114 2.89 8.68 -4.43
C THR A 114 2.12 9.46 -3.38
N TYR A 115 2.60 9.45 -2.16
CA TYR A 115 2.03 10.19 -1.04
C TYR A 115 3.10 11.04 -0.37
N SER A 116 2.68 12.16 0.20
CA SER A 116 3.55 13.02 1.01
C SER A 116 2.89 13.36 2.33
N ILE A 117 3.71 13.69 3.33
CA ILE A 117 3.28 14.12 4.65
C ILE A 117 3.99 15.42 5.00
N ASP A 118 3.28 16.38 5.57
CA ASP A 118 3.80 17.66 5.99
C ASP A 118 4.08 17.75 7.51
N SER A 119 4.54 18.91 7.97
CA SER A 119 4.80 19.19 9.37
C SER A 119 3.58 19.05 10.28
N ALA A 120 2.38 19.22 9.74
CA ALA A 120 1.12 19.03 10.47
C ALA A 120 0.63 17.57 10.49
N ALA A 121 1.44 16.63 10.02
CA ALA A 121 1.10 15.21 9.87
C ALA A 121 -0.05 14.93 8.88
N LEU A 122 -0.34 15.86 7.97
CA LEU A 122 -1.34 15.66 6.93
C LEU A 122 -0.75 14.91 5.75
N ILE A 123 -1.41 13.82 5.37
CA ILE A 123 -1.02 13.01 4.21
C ILE A 123 -1.84 13.47 2.99
N SER A 124 -1.13 13.82 1.92
CA SER A 124 -1.70 14.19 0.63
C SER A 124 -1.19 13.29 -0.49
N SER A 125 -1.91 13.26 -1.62
CA SER A 125 -1.47 12.55 -2.83
C SER A 125 -0.48 13.42 -3.61
N GLY A 126 0.59 12.80 -4.12
CA GLY A 126 1.65 13.45 -4.88
C GLY A 126 2.91 13.73 -4.06
N GLU A 127 3.95 14.18 -4.75
CA GLU A 127 5.23 14.60 -4.15
C GLU A 127 5.18 16.11 -3.89
N ASN A 128 4.75 16.52 -2.72
CA ASN A 128 4.72 17.95 -2.35
C ASN A 128 5.99 18.43 -1.64
N CYS A 129 6.99 17.56 -1.52
CA CYS A 129 8.25 17.84 -0.80
C CYS A 129 9.32 18.56 -1.64
N GLY A 130 8.96 19.28 -2.63
CA GLY A 130 9.88 19.97 -3.55
C GLY A 130 9.42 21.32 -4.05
N GLY A 131 8.65 22.04 -3.25
CA GLY A 131 8.45 23.49 -3.51
C GLY A 131 7.87 23.84 -4.87
N SER A 132 6.87 23.14 -5.35
CA SER A 132 6.01 23.61 -6.43
C SER A 132 4.57 23.41 -6.01
N VAL A 133 3.94 24.50 -5.63
CA VAL A 133 2.50 24.60 -5.48
C VAL A 133 1.89 24.26 -6.84
N VAL A 134 1.48 23.03 -7.04
CA VAL A 134 0.57 22.72 -8.15
C VAL A 134 -0.79 23.25 -7.73
N THR A 135 -1.12 24.45 -8.17
CA THR A 135 -2.49 24.93 -8.16
C THR A 135 -3.32 23.98 -9.01
N VAL A 136 -4.10 23.13 -8.38
CA VAL A 136 -5.16 22.36 -9.05
C VAL A 136 -6.24 23.40 -9.39
N PRO A 137 -6.59 23.61 -10.67
CA PRO A 137 -7.76 24.42 -10.98
C PRO A 137 -8.99 23.68 -10.48
N VAL A 138 -9.76 24.38 -9.64
CA VAL A 138 -11.10 23.95 -9.24
C VAL A 138 -12.01 24.22 -10.43
N GLU A 139 -12.46 23.13 -11.12
CA GLU A 139 -13.66 23.14 -11.95
C GLU A 139 -14.77 22.40 -11.26
#